data_82cdfe4ed1316189c1047c0857847056
#
_entry.id   82cdfe4ed1316189c1047c0857847056
#
_cell.length_a   1.000
_cell.length_b   1.000
_cell.length_c   1.000
_cell.angle_alpha   90.00
_cell.angle_beta   90.00
_cell.angle_gamma   90.00
#
_symmetry.space_group_name_H-M   'P 1'
#
loop_
_entity.id
_entity.type
_entity.pdbx_description
1 polymer ?
#
loop_
_entity_poly.entity_id
_entity_poly.type
_entity_poly.pdbx_seq_one_letter_code
_entity_poly.pdbx_strand_id
1 'polypeptide(L)'
;MSTARPHLQFPPELLLQAQGVGDGIRAAIFDVDGVLTDGRLFISEHGEAFKAFHVLDGHGLKLLAQGGIVPIGVTGRDSPAVRRRVADLGLSHATYGAGDKLAAAHEWLARLGLAWGEVAVIGDDWPDLPLLVRAGFACAPANAHAEARAVAH
;
A
#
# COMPACT_ATOMS: atom_id res chain seq x y z
N MET A 1 9.08 -6.58 -37.89
CA MET A 1 8.16 -6.75 -36.74
C MET A 1 8.30 -5.53 -35.85
N SER A 2 7.25 -4.71 -35.79
CA SER A 2 7.23 -3.53 -34.91
C SER A 2 7.18 -3.99 -33.47
N THR A 3 8.23 -3.76 -32.71
CA THR A 3 8.22 -3.94 -31.25
C THR A 3 7.50 -2.73 -30.64
N ALA A 4 6.17 -2.75 -30.72
CA ALA A 4 5.38 -1.78 -29.95
C ALA A 4 5.71 -1.97 -28.49
N ARG A 5 6.43 -1.01 -27.89
CA ARG A 5 6.64 -0.99 -26.44
C ARG A 5 5.26 -0.88 -25.77
N PRO A 6 4.98 -1.68 -24.73
CA PRO A 6 3.74 -1.52 -24.01
C PRO A 6 3.61 -0.06 -23.55
N HIS A 7 2.44 0.52 -23.73
CA HIS A 7 2.16 1.87 -23.25
C HIS A 7 2.29 1.86 -21.73
N LEU A 8 3.20 2.65 -21.18
CA LEU A 8 3.25 2.84 -19.74
C LEU A 8 1.94 3.51 -19.30
N GLN A 9 1.30 2.94 -18.29
CA GLN A 9 0.06 3.49 -17.74
C GLN A 9 0.28 4.81 -16.97
N PHE A 10 1.54 5.15 -16.70
CA PHE A 10 1.92 6.32 -15.92
C PHE A 10 2.82 7.24 -16.74
N PRO A 11 2.64 8.57 -16.64
CA PRO A 11 3.54 9.51 -17.27
C PRO A 11 4.96 9.37 -16.69
N PRO A 12 6.00 9.64 -17.52
CA PRO A 12 7.40 9.55 -17.08
C PRO A 12 7.71 10.38 -15.83
N GLU A 13 7.04 11.52 -15.66
CA GLU A 13 7.18 12.40 -14.50
C GLU A 13 6.82 11.71 -13.18
N LEU A 14 5.76 10.90 -13.18
CA LEU A 14 5.38 10.10 -12.00
C LEU A 14 6.42 9.03 -11.67
N LEU A 15 7.03 8.42 -12.69
CA LEU A 15 8.11 7.45 -12.47
C LEU A 15 9.35 8.13 -11.88
N LEU A 16 9.69 9.35 -12.32
CA LEU A 16 10.77 10.12 -11.73
C LEU A 16 10.47 10.50 -10.28
N GLN A 17 9.23 10.90 -9.99
CA GLN A 17 8.80 11.20 -8.62
C GLN A 17 8.84 9.96 -7.72
N ALA A 18 8.43 8.79 -8.22
CA ALA A 18 8.51 7.52 -7.50
C ALA A 18 9.96 7.08 -7.22
N GLN A 19 10.93 7.50 -8.05
CA GLN A 19 12.35 7.29 -7.77
C GLN A 19 12.84 8.12 -6.58
N GLY A 20 12.11 9.21 -6.23
CA GLY A 20 12.39 10.04 -5.06
C GLY A 20 13.62 10.91 -5.20
N VAL A 21 13.96 11.59 -4.11
CA VAL A 21 15.18 12.40 -3.96
C VAL A 21 16.16 11.63 -3.06
N GLY A 22 17.43 11.65 -3.41
CA GLY A 22 18.45 10.91 -2.67
C GLY A 22 18.43 9.40 -2.99
N ASP A 23 18.28 8.56 -1.96
CA ASP A 23 18.25 7.09 -2.13
C ASP A 23 16.93 6.56 -2.70
N GLY A 24 15.97 7.45 -2.99
CA GLY A 24 14.66 7.11 -3.55
C GLY A 24 13.69 6.48 -2.54
N ILE A 25 12.63 5.85 -3.05
CA ILE A 25 11.64 5.14 -2.23
C ILE A 25 12.23 3.80 -1.76
N ARG A 26 12.26 3.59 -0.46
CA ARG A 26 12.83 2.41 0.22
C ARG A 26 11.80 1.55 0.92
N ALA A 27 10.63 2.09 1.22
CA ALA A 27 9.51 1.35 1.76
C ALA A 27 8.19 1.76 1.09
N ALA A 28 7.22 0.85 1.09
CA ALA A 28 5.89 1.12 0.59
C ALA A 28 4.85 0.62 1.60
N ILE A 29 4.02 1.52 2.10
CA ILE A 29 2.93 1.23 3.04
C ILE A 29 1.64 1.02 2.25
N PHE A 30 0.96 -0.09 2.52
CA PHE A 30 -0.28 -0.47 1.90
C PHE A 30 -1.40 -0.55 2.94
N ASP A 31 -2.52 0.10 2.67
CA ASP A 31 -3.77 -0.31 3.28
C ASP A 31 -4.23 -1.66 2.67
N VAL A 32 -5.23 -2.27 3.26
CA VAL A 32 -5.75 -3.57 2.79
C VAL A 32 -7.14 -3.42 2.21
N ASP A 33 -8.11 -2.95 2.99
CA ASP A 33 -9.50 -2.87 2.55
C ASP A 33 -9.69 -1.66 1.62
N GLY A 34 -9.96 -1.91 0.36
CA GLY A 34 -10.05 -0.89 -0.69
C GLY A 34 -8.76 -0.70 -1.50
N VAL A 35 -7.62 -1.26 -1.05
CA VAL A 35 -6.33 -1.20 -1.74
C VAL A 35 -5.91 -2.58 -2.25
N LEU A 36 -5.72 -3.56 -1.36
CA LEU A 36 -5.41 -4.96 -1.72
C LEU A 36 -6.68 -5.81 -1.89
N THR A 37 -7.83 -5.25 -1.55
CA THR A 37 -9.17 -5.77 -1.86
C THR A 37 -9.96 -4.69 -2.58
N ASP A 38 -11.15 -5.02 -3.04
CA ASP A 38 -12.09 -4.07 -3.65
C ASP A 38 -12.93 -3.27 -2.61
N GLY A 39 -12.59 -3.38 -1.33
CA GLY A 39 -13.27 -2.71 -0.22
C GLY A 39 -14.58 -3.37 0.22
N ARG A 40 -15.02 -4.46 -0.44
CA ARG A 40 -16.24 -5.17 -0.04
C ARG A 40 -16.01 -6.01 1.21
N LEU A 41 -17.03 -6.06 2.05
CA LEU A 41 -17.06 -6.90 3.22
C LEU A 41 -18.05 -8.06 2.99
N PHE A 42 -17.59 -9.28 3.17
CA PHE A 42 -18.41 -10.49 3.12
C PHE A 42 -18.69 -10.95 4.53
N ILE A 43 -19.88 -10.59 5.03
CA ILE A 43 -20.29 -10.81 6.43
C ILE A 43 -21.27 -11.97 6.52
N SER A 44 -21.02 -12.90 7.43
CA SER A 44 -21.92 -13.96 7.85
C SER A 44 -22.42 -13.69 9.28
N GLU A 45 -23.28 -14.54 9.78
CA GLU A 45 -23.74 -14.52 11.19
C GLU A 45 -22.57 -14.72 12.19
N HIS A 46 -21.42 -15.21 11.73
CA HIS A 46 -20.21 -15.41 12.56
C HIS A 46 -19.18 -14.29 12.39
N GLY A 47 -19.51 -13.22 11.65
CA GLY A 47 -18.61 -12.11 11.35
C GLY A 47 -18.07 -12.13 9.92
N GLU A 48 -16.87 -11.65 9.71
CA GLU A 48 -16.25 -11.65 8.37
C GLU A 48 -16.01 -13.08 7.89
N ALA A 49 -16.60 -13.44 6.75
CA ALA A 49 -16.56 -14.79 6.20
C ALA A 49 -15.28 -15.03 5.37
N PHE A 50 -14.94 -14.11 4.47
CA PHE A 50 -13.74 -14.17 3.64
C PHE A 50 -13.42 -12.80 3.05
N LYS A 51 -12.22 -12.67 2.47
CA LYS A 51 -11.79 -11.53 1.63
C LYS A 51 -11.29 -12.03 0.29
N ALA A 52 -11.56 -11.27 -0.76
CA ALA A 52 -11.02 -11.52 -2.09
C ALA A 52 -9.76 -10.67 -2.31
N PHE A 53 -8.64 -11.32 -2.66
CA PHE A 53 -7.39 -10.68 -3.00
C PHE A 53 -7.04 -10.93 -4.46
N HIS A 54 -6.40 -9.96 -5.10
CA HIS A 54 -5.96 -10.12 -6.47
C HIS A 54 -4.57 -10.75 -6.55
N VAL A 55 -4.38 -11.65 -7.51
CA VAL A 55 -3.11 -12.36 -7.71
C VAL A 55 -1.99 -11.41 -8.12
N LEU A 56 -2.29 -10.43 -8.98
CA LEU A 56 -1.31 -9.46 -9.47
C LEU A 56 -0.76 -8.57 -8.36
N ASP A 57 -1.59 -8.17 -7.39
CA ASP A 57 -1.12 -7.38 -6.25
C ASP A 57 -0.10 -8.17 -5.41
N GLY A 58 -0.39 -9.45 -5.17
CA GLY A 58 0.55 -10.31 -4.46
C GLY A 58 1.87 -10.49 -5.20
N HIS A 59 1.84 -10.58 -6.53
CA HIS A 59 3.05 -10.62 -7.35
C HIS A 59 3.81 -9.29 -7.30
N GLY A 60 3.09 -8.17 -7.40
CA GLY A 60 3.67 -6.82 -7.30
C GLY A 60 4.39 -6.58 -5.97
N LEU A 61 3.78 -6.98 -4.84
CA LEU A 61 4.40 -6.89 -3.51
C LEU A 61 5.72 -7.68 -3.43
N LYS A 62 5.76 -8.88 -4.02
CA LYS A 62 7.00 -9.68 -4.11
C LYS A 62 8.06 -9.02 -4.98
N LEU A 63 7.68 -8.41 -6.10
CA LEU A 63 8.60 -7.67 -6.96
C LEU A 63 9.17 -6.44 -6.25
N LEU A 64 8.37 -5.69 -5.50
CA LEU A 64 8.85 -4.59 -4.67
C LEU A 64 9.91 -5.06 -3.68
N ALA A 65 9.64 -6.14 -2.94
CA ALA A 65 10.60 -6.70 -1.99
C ALA A 65 11.90 -7.16 -2.67
N GLN A 66 11.81 -7.81 -3.84
CA GLN A 66 12.99 -8.20 -4.63
C GLN A 66 13.77 -6.98 -5.13
N GLY A 67 13.08 -5.88 -5.43
CA GLY A 67 13.68 -4.60 -5.82
C GLY A 67 14.28 -3.80 -4.66
N GLY A 68 14.25 -4.32 -3.43
CA GLY A 68 14.80 -3.67 -2.24
C GLY A 68 13.86 -2.67 -1.56
N ILE A 69 12.59 -2.59 -2.00
CA ILE A 69 11.56 -1.77 -1.37
C ILE A 69 10.83 -2.62 -0.34
N VAL A 70 10.82 -2.20 0.92
CA VAL A 70 10.18 -2.93 2.02
C VAL A 70 8.66 -2.74 1.97
N PRO A 71 7.85 -3.77 1.68
CA PRO A 71 6.40 -3.66 1.75
C PRO A 71 5.92 -3.77 3.19
N ILE A 72 5.03 -2.85 3.60
CA ILE A 72 4.48 -2.75 4.96
C ILE A 72 2.96 -2.70 4.85
N GLY A 73 2.26 -3.62 5.51
CA GLY A 73 0.81 -3.59 5.63
C GLY A 73 0.37 -2.78 6.84
N VAL A 74 -0.54 -1.83 6.69
CA VAL A 74 -1.15 -1.11 7.82
C VAL A 74 -2.65 -1.07 7.61
N THR A 75 -3.39 -1.88 8.38
CA THR A 75 -4.84 -2.00 8.24
C THR A 75 -5.58 -1.71 9.54
N GLY A 76 -6.71 -1.00 9.44
CA GLY A 76 -7.59 -0.74 10.58
C GLY A 76 -8.34 -1.97 11.08
N ARG A 77 -8.41 -3.04 10.30
CA ARG A 77 -9.07 -4.29 10.68
C ARG A 77 -8.07 -5.36 11.07
N ASP A 78 -8.43 -6.16 12.07
CA ASP A 78 -7.74 -7.41 12.38
C ASP A 78 -8.59 -8.58 11.84
N SER A 79 -8.13 -9.17 10.75
CA SER A 79 -8.86 -10.21 10.03
C SER A 79 -7.97 -11.44 9.86
N PRO A 80 -8.46 -12.65 10.20
CA PRO A 80 -7.74 -13.90 9.92
C PRO A 80 -7.39 -14.08 8.45
N ALA A 81 -8.26 -13.64 7.54
CA ALA A 81 -8.01 -13.71 6.10
C ALA A 81 -6.82 -12.83 5.69
N VAL A 82 -6.71 -11.60 6.25
CA VAL A 82 -5.58 -10.70 6.00
C VAL A 82 -4.29 -11.29 6.57
N ARG A 83 -4.31 -11.78 7.82
CA ARG A 83 -3.15 -12.42 8.45
C ARG A 83 -2.64 -13.61 7.63
N ARG A 84 -3.55 -14.44 7.14
CA ARG A 84 -3.22 -15.56 6.25
C ARG A 84 -2.59 -15.09 4.96
N ARG A 85 -3.18 -14.08 4.29
CA ARG A 85 -2.67 -13.53 3.04
C ARG A 85 -1.27 -12.94 3.18
N VAL A 86 -1.04 -12.16 4.23
CA VAL A 86 0.28 -11.57 4.56
C VAL A 86 1.33 -12.68 4.74
N ALA A 87 1.00 -13.74 5.48
CA ALA A 87 1.88 -14.89 5.66
C ALA A 87 2.18 -15.62 4.34
N ASP A 88 1.16 -15.88 3.51
CA ASP A 88 1.33 -16.55 2.21
C ASP A 88 2.20 -15.73 1.23
N LEU A 89 2.19 -14.41 1.36
CA LEU A 89 3.05 -13.51 0.60
C LEU A 89 4.46 -13.38 1.16
N GLY A 90 4.71 -13.88 2.36
CA GLY A 90 6.00 -13.76 3.04
C GLY A 90 6.32 -12.33 3.50
N LEU A 91 5.29 -11.50 3.74
CA LEU A 91 5.46 -10.14 4.23
C LEU A 91 5.75 -10.17 5.74
N SER A 92 6.89 -9.62 6.15
CA SER A 92 7.32 -9.61 7.55
C SER A 92 6.89 -8.36 8.32
N HIS A 93 6.36 -7.35 7.63
CA HIS A 93 6.00 -6.05 8.21
C HIS A 93 4.51 -5.80 8.03
N ALA A 94 3.74 -5.93 9.11
CA ALA A 94 2.31 -5.63 9.09
C ALA A 94 1.80 -5.22 10.46
N THR A 95 0.88 -4.24 10.50
CA THR A 95 0.10 -3.86 11.67
C THR A 95 -1.37 -4.09 11.36
N TYR A 96 -2.03 -4.86 12.22
CA TYR A 96 -3.46 -5.18 12.13
C TYR A 96 -4.22 -4.46 13.24
N GLY A 97 -5.45 -4.07 12.99
CA GLY A 97 -6.26 -3.36 13.97
C GLY A 97 -5.72 -1.99 14.35
N ALA A 98 -5.06 -1.31 13.41
CA ALA A 98 -4.46 0.00 13.64
C ALA A 98 -5.57 1.05 13.81
N GLY A 99 -5.89 1.41 15.06
CA GLY A 99 -6.83 2.48 15.36
C GLY A 99 -6.28 3.87 14.98
N ASP A 100 -4.95 4.03 15.00
CA ASP A 100 -4.20 5.17 14.49
C ASP A 100 -3.14 4.66 13.50
N LYS A 101 -3.46 4.79 12.20
CA LYS A 101 -2.55 4.36 11.12
C LYS A 101 -1.27 5.20 11.09
N LEU A 102 -1.33 6.49 11.48
CA LEU A 102 -0.16 7.35 11.52
C LEU A 102 0.84 6.90 12.59
N ALA A 103 0.36 6.59 13.78
CA ALA A 103 1.21 6.05 14.84
C ALA A 103 1.86 4.72 14.43
N ALA A 104 1.09 3.81 13.83
CA ALA A 104 1.61 2.54 13.32
C ALA A 104 2.68 2.73 12.23
N ALA A 105 2.46 3.68 11.31
CA ALA A 105 3.45 3.99 10.28
C ALA A 105 4.74 4.59 10.89
N HIS A 106 4.63 5.52 11.84
CA HIS A 106 5.79 6.08 12.53
C HIS A 106 6.64 5.01 13.24
N GLU A 107 6.00 4.01 13.87
CA GLU A 107 6.75 2.90 14.48
C GLU A 107 7.56 2.11 13.45
N TRP A 108 6.97 1.81 12.28
CA TRP A 108 7.69 1.13 11.22
C TRP A 108 8.84 1.95 10.66
N LEU A 109 8.61 3.24 10.39
CA LEU A 109 9.64 4.13 9.89
C LEU A 109 10.81 4.25 10.87
N ALA A 110 10.52 4.40 12.17
CA ALA A 110 11.55 4.44 13.21
C ALA A 110 12.37 3.15 13.27
N ARG A 111 11.73 1.99 13.20
CA ARG A 111 12.41 0.67 13.19
C ARG A 111 13.30 0.48 11.95
N LEU A 112 12.90 1.02 10.82
CA LEU A 112 13.62 0.88 9.55
C LEU A 112 14.63 2.02 9.31
N GLY A 113 14.64 3.05 10.16
CA GLY A 113 15.49 4.22 9.99
C GLY A 113 15.15 5.02 8.74
N LEU A 114 13.86 5.19 8.42
CA LEU A 114 13.37 5.86 7.23
C LEU A 114 12.69 7.19 7.55
N ALA A 115 12.88 8.17 6.67
CA ALA A 115 12.12 9.41 6.63
C ALA A 115 10.89 9.28 5.72
N TRP A 116 9.87 10.12 5.90
CA TRP A 116 8.67 10.11 5.06
C TRP A 116 8.94 10.31 3.57
N GLY A 117 9.99 11.07 3.22
CA GLY A 117 10.40 11.26 1.82
C GLY A 117 10.90 9.99 1.11
N GLU A 118 11.26 8.94 1.88
CA GLU A 118 11.72 7.65 1.38
C GLU A 118 10.60 6.59 1.32
N VAL A 119 9.34 7.00 1.55
CA VAL A 119 8.21 6.09 1.70
C VAL A 119 7.13 6.39 0.67
N ALA A 120 6.70 5.35 -0.03
CA ALA A 120 5.46 5.37 -0.78
C ALA A 120 4.29 4.94 0.12
N VAL A 121 3.12 5.49 -0.09
CA VAL A 121 1.88 5.07 0.58
C VAL A 121 0.81 4.87 -0.46
N ILE A 122 0.05 3.79 -0.34
CA ILE A 122 -1.19 3.60 -1.08
C ILE A 122 -2.35 3.40 -0.10
N GLY A 123 -3.35 4.26 -0.21
CA GLY A 123 -4.54 4.29 0.63
C GLY A 123 -5.76 4.74 -0.16
N ASP A 124 -6.95 4.42 0.32
CA ASP A 124 -8.20 4.69 -0.40
C ASP A 124 -9.19 5.57 0.35
N ASP A 125 -9.01 5.78 1.66
CA ASP A 125 -10.02 6.44 2.49
C ASP A 125 -9.39 7.41 3.52
N TRP A 126 -10.23 8.07 4.29
CA TRP A 126 -9.85 9.08 5.28
C TRP A 126 -8.81 8.63 6.31
N PRO A 127 -8.85 7.41 6.85
CA PRO A 127 -7.81 6.96 7.78
C PRO A 127 -6.39 6.96 7.18
N ASP A 128 -6.28 6.96 5.83
CA ASP A 128 -5.00 6.98 5.12
C ASP A 128 -4.47 8.39 4.85
N LEU A 129 -5.34 9.40 4.88
CA LEU A 129 -4.95 10.78 4.57
C LEU A 129 -3.73 11.27 5.35
N PRO A 130 -3.60 11.01 6.68
CA PRO A 130 -2.42 11.44 7.42
C PRO A 130 -1.12 10.85 6.90
N LEU A 131 -1.16 9.66 6.30
CA LEU A 131 -0.01 8.99 5.69
C LEU A 131 0.25 9.54 4.28
N LEU A 132 -0.82 9.62 3.46
CA LEU A 132 -0.74 10.09 2.08
C LEU A 132 -0.12 11.48 1.96
N VAL A 133 -0.53 12.43 2.80
CA VAL A 133 -0.01 13.81 2.77
C VAL A 133 1.45 13.94 3.24
N ARG A 134 2.02 12.91 3.86
CA ARG A 134 3.42 12.88 4.34
C ARG A 134 4.34 12.10 3.45
N ALA A 135 3.80 11.19 2.66
CA ALA A 135 4.56 10.27 1.83
C ALA A 135 5.39 10.99 0.77
N GLY A 136 6.61 10.51 0.54
CA GLY A 136 7.41 10.93 -0.61
C GLY A 136 6.74 10.59 -1.94
N PHE A 137 5.94 9.51 -1.96
CA PHE A 137 5.13 9.16 -3.11
C PHE A 137 3.77 8.61 -2.64
N ALA A 138 2.71 9.39 -2.83
CA ALA A 138 1.35 9.01 -2.46
C ALA A 138 0.60 8.43 -3.66
N CYS A 139 -0.10 7.33 -3.45
CA CYS A 139 -0.90 6.64 -4.44
C CYS A 139 -2.32 6.40 -3.90
N ALA A 140 -3.30 6.39 -4.80
CA ALA A 140 -4.66 6.00 -4.49
C ALA A 140 -5.24 5.17 -5.64
N PRO A 141 -6.02 4.11 -5.37
CA PRO A 141 -6.75 3.40 -6.42
C PRO A 141 -7.79 4.31 -7.08
N ALA A 142 -8.16 4.00 -8.31
CA ALA A 142 -9.09 4.82 -9.09
C ALA A 142 -10.47 4.98 -8.43
N ASN A 143 -10.88 4.01 -7.63
CA ASN A 143 -12.14 3.99 -6.88
C ASN A 143 -12.01 4.50 -5.43
N ALA A 144 -10.87 5.05 -5.04
CA ALA A 144 -10.65 5.64 -3.73
C ALA A 144 -11.57 6.85 -3.48
N HIS A 145 -11.74 7.20 -2.20
CA HIS A 145 -12.44 8.42 -1.81
C HIS A 145 -11.83 9.66 -2.48
N ALA A 146 -12.68 10.63 -2.84
CA ALA A 146 -12.25 11.79 -3.61
C ALA A 146 -11.08 12.55 -2.97
N GLU A 147 -11.07 12.68 -1.64
CA GLU A 147 -10.00 13.36 -0.90
C GLU A 147 -8.69 12.56 -0.92
N ALA A 148 -8.74 11.23 -0.82
CA ALA A 148 -7.54 10.39 -0.97
C ALA A 148 -6.93 10.55 -2.37
N ARG A 149 -7.77 10.57 -3.41
CA ARG A 149 -7.31 10.83 -4.79
C ARG A 149 -6.77 12.24 -5.00
N ALA A 150 -7.33 13.23 -4.28
CA ALA A 150 -6.91 14.63 -4.42
C ALA A 150 -5.50 14.90 -3.87
N VAL A 151 -5.03 14.09 -2.91
CA VAL A 151 -3.69 14.23 -2.31
C VAL A 151 -2.68 13.23 -2.86
N ALA A 152 -3.11 12.29 -3.70
CA ALA A 152 -2.23 11.34 -4.37
C ALA A 152 -1.54 12.00 -5.58
N HIS A 153 -0.32 11.53 -5.87
CA HIS A 153 0.46 11.93 -7.04
C HIS A 153 -0.03 11.25 -8.31
#